data_8504b24e956f32436cd82bd149de4993
#
_entry.id   8504b24e956f32436cd82bd149de4993
#
_cell.length_a   1.000
_cell.length_b   1.000
_cell.length_c   1.000
_cell.angle_alpha   90.00
_cell.angle_beta   90.00
_cell.angle_gamma   90.00
#
_symmetry.space_group_name_H-M   'P 1'
#
loop_
_entity.id
_entity.type
_entity.pdbx_description
1 polymer ?
#
loop_
_entity_poly.entity_id
_entity_poly.type
_entity_poly.pdbx_seq_one_letter_code
_entity_poly.pdbx_strand_id
1 'polypeptide(L)'
;MDIKDLFKESYIGKKVTIPGWVRNHRKSSNFAFIVLSDGTTINTLQVVYDTSLSNYEEINKVLVGSSLEVTGTIVESSGNQDFELKADSIKVLGLADETYPIQAKRHTREFLREVGHLRARTNTFNAVFRVRSVAAMAIHKYFQDRNYVYFHAPIITSSDCEGAGEMFQVTTLDLNRIASSGKYEPEKDFYGKKTGLTVSGQLEAETFATAFKKTYTFGPTFRAENSNTKVHASEFWMIEPEISFCDLEGDMDIMEDMLKYVVSYVLENAKDEMKFLDQFVEKGLIDKLTRLVNSKFTRIDHKDVITILKNADVKWEFEPEYGEDI
;
A
#
# COMPACT_ATOMS: atom_id res chain seq x y z
N MET A 1 1.16 7.44 24.50
CA MET A 1 0.16 8.22 23.75
C MET A 1 0.61 8.31 22.31
N ASP A 2 -0.30 8.22 21.38
CA ASP A 2 0.01 8.26 19.93
C ASP A 2 -0.12 9.68 19.40
N ILE A 3 0.75 10.06 18.46
CA ILE A 3 0.68 11.39 17.79
C ILE A 3 -0.68 11.59 17.10
N LYS A 4 -1.26 10.56 16.49
CA LYS A 4 -2.57 10.66 15.84
C LYS A 4 -3.70 11.11 16.81
N ASP A 5 -3.58 10.83 18.09
CA ASP A 5 -4.61 11.20 19.06
C ASP A 5 -4.63 12.70 19.34
N LEU A 6 -3.47 13.38 19.19
CA LEU A 6 -3.36 14.83 19.32
C LEU A 6 -4.17 15.62 18.28
N PHE A 7 -4.47 14.97 17.13
CA PHE A 7 -5.27 15.56 16.05
C PHE A 7 -6.78 15.30 16.17
N LYS A 8 -7.22 14.49 17.15
CA LYS A 8 -8.64 14.17 17.36
C LYS A 8 -9.34 15.12 18.33
N GLU A 9 -8.61 15.58 19.34
CA GLU A 9 -9.11 16.48 20.37
C GLU A 9 -8.01 17.41 20.87
N SER A 10 -8.38 18.52 21.50
CA SER A 10 -7.40 19.48 22.01
C SER A 10 -6.64 18.95 23.23
N TYR A 11 -5.33 18.96 23.14
CA TYR A 11 -4.38 18.64 24.21
C TYR A 11 -3.62 19.88 24.71
N ILE A 12 -3.97 21.08 24.25
CA ILE A 12 -3.31 22.31 24.69
C ILE A 12 -3.31 22.42 26.23
N GLY A 13 -2.13 22.66 26.78
CA GLY A 13 -1.89 22.73 28.22
C GLY A 13 -1.70 21.37 28.91
N LYS A 14 -1.93 20.25 28.23
CA LYS A 14 -1.74 18.91 28.79
C LYS A 14 -0.29 18.45 28.66
N LYS A 15 0.21 17.81 29.72
CA LYS A 15 1.53 17.14 29.69
C LYS A 15 1.40 15.76 29.11
N VAL A 16 2.28 15.42 28.15
CA VAL A 16 2.30 14.15 27.44
C VAL A 16 3.72 13.57 27.36
N THR A 17 3.81 12.26 27.18
CA THR A 17 5.06 11.55 26.85
C THR A 17 4.87 10.76 25.57
N ILE A 18 5.70 11.03 24.56
CA ILE A 18 5.59 10.48 23.22
C ILE A 18 6.94 9.95 22.78
N PRO A 19 7.06 8.64 22.54
CA PRO A 19 8.21 8.07 21.84
C PRO A 19 8.07 8.25 20.32
N GLY A 20 9.18 8.38 19.62
CA GLY A 20 9.14 8.51 18.17
C GLY A 20 10.51 8.61 17.53
N TRP A 21 10.49 8.69 16.21
CA TRP A 21 11.69 8.82 15.38
C TRP A 21 11.86 10.23 14.85
N VAL A 22 13.10 10.70 14.84
CA VAL A 22 13.48 12.00 14.30
C VAL A 22 13.38 11.99 12.77
N ARG A 23 12.53 12.85 12.23
CA ARG A 23 12.34 13.06 10.78
C ARG A 23 13.13 14.26 10.27
N ASN A 24 13.31 15.25 11.13
CA ASN A 24 14.12 16.43 10.87
C ASN A 24 14.60 17.02 12.21
N HIS A 25 15.75 17.68 12.19
CA HIS A 25 16.30 18.38 13.34
C HIS A 25 16.89 19.71 12.87
N ARG A 26 16.33 20.82 13.34
CA ARG A 26 16.77 22.18 13.02
C ARG A 26 17.25 22.88 14.27
N LYS A 27 18.45 23.40 14.23
CA LYS A 27 19.12 24.06 15.35
C LYS A 27 19.15 25.57 15.17
N SER A 28 18.96 26.30 16.24
CA SER A 28 19.14 27.74 16.33
C SER A 28 20.04 28.07 17.53
N SER A 29 20.36 29.31 17.75
CA SER A 29 21.28 29.73 18.82
C SER A 29 20.75 29.41 20.24
N ASN A 30 19.45 29.59 20.47
CA ASN A 30 18.87 29.50 21.82
C ASN A 30 17.83 28.38 21.97
N PHE A 31 17.33 27.85 20.85
CA PHE A 31 16.34 26.79 20.83
C PHE A 31 16.50 25.92 19.58
N ALA A 32 15.91 24.76 19.61
CA ALA A 32 15.95 23.84 18.47
C ALA A 32 14.60 23.15 18.28
N PHE A 33 14.39 22.61 17.05
CA PHE A 33 13.18 21.95 16.65
C PHE A 33 13.48 20.55 16.16
N ILE A 34 12.77 19.59 16.71
CA ILE A 34 12.73 18.20 16.21
C ILE A 34 11.37 17.94 15.60
N VAL A 35 11.36 17.42 14.38
CA VAL A 35 10.15 16.85 13.77
C VAL A 35 10.09 15.38 14.14
N LEU A 36 9.14 15.01 14.99
CA LEU A 36 8.96 13.67 15.54
C LEU A 36 7.83 12.94 14.83
N SER A 37 8.02 11.67 14.53
CA SER A 37 6.99 10.76 14.02
C SER A 37 6.99 9.49 14.84
N ASP A 38 5.84 9.07 15.32
CA ASP A 38 5.66 7.77 16.00
C ASP A 38 5.13 6.68 15.06
N GLY A 39 4.89 7.03 13.79
CA GLY A 39 4.36 6.11 12.79
C GLY A 39 2.85 5.87 12.86
N THR A 40 2.11 6.48 13.78
CA THR A 40 0.64 6.28 13.90
C THR A 40 -0.19 7.11 12.92
N THR A 41 0.42 8.15 12.35
CA THR A 41 -0.17 9.03 11.32
C THR A 41 0.91 9.47 10.32
N ILE A 42 0.50 9.97 9.16
CA ILE A 42 1.40 10.65 8.22
C ILE A 42 1.85 12.01 8.76
N ASN A 43 1.03 12.63 9.62
CA ASN A 43 1.35 13.89 10.26
C ASN A 43 2.48 13.70 11.28
N THR A 44 3.20 14.77 11.53
CA THR A 44 4.35 14.78 12.47
C THR A 44 4.10 15.79 13.59
N LEU A 45 4.78 15.60 14.70
CA LEU A 45 4.75 16.51 15.84
C LEU A 45 6.04 17.34 15.87
N GLN A 46 5.90 18.67 15.90
CA GLN A 46 7.04 19.53 16.18
C GLN A 46 7.32 19.55 17.68
N VAL A 47 8.54 19.21 18.03
CA VAL A 47 9.08 19.32 19.41
C VAL A 47 9.98 20.55 19.47
N VAL A 48 9.76 21.42 20.45
CA VAL A 48 10.59 22.59 20.72
C VAL A 48 11.33 22.37 22.04
N TYR A 49 12.63 22.60 22.03
CA TYR A 49 13.47 22.52 23.22
C TYR A 49 14.56 23.60 23.21
N ASP A 50 15.10 23.93 24.37
CA ASP A 50 16.12 24.95 24.55
C ASP A 50 17.28 24.48 25.43
N THR A 51 18.22 25.38 25.70
CA THR A 51 19.45 25.11 26.47
C THR A 51 19.20 24.80 27.95
N SER A 52 17.96 24.90 28.45
CA SER A 52 17.61 24.55 29.83
C SER A 52 17.58 23.04 30.10
N LEU A 53 17.52 22.22 29.02
CA LEU A 53 17.56 20.77 29.19
C LEU A 53 18.93 20.30 29.63
N SER A 54 18.99 19.48 30.67
CA SER A 54 20.25 18.99 31.28
C SER A 54 21.15 18.23 30.31
N ASN A 55 20.56 17.59 29.30
CA ASN A 55 21.28 16.84 28.26
C ASN A 55 21.23 17.51 26.87
N TYR A 56 21.14 18.86 26.84
CA TYR A 56 21.05 19.64 25.60
C TYR A 56 22.15 19.27 24.59
N GLU A 57 23.41 19.11 25.04
CA GLU A 57 24.54 18.76 24.18
C GLU A 57 24.42 17.36 23.56
N GLU A 58 23.80 16.41 24.26
CA GLU A 58 23.50 15.07 23.74
C GLU A 58 22.43 15.16 22.66
N ILE A 59 21.31 15.83 22.99
CA ILE A 59 20.18 15.98 22.07
C ILE A 59 20.60 16.75 20.81
N ASN A 60 21.48 17.72 20.96
CA ASN A 60 21.98 18.51 19.85
C ASN A 60 22.79 17.69 18.82
N LYS A 61 23.27 16.49 19.18
CA LYS A 61 23.97 15.57 18.28
C LYS A 61 23.06 14.57 17.59
N VAL A 62 21.76 14.53 17.95
CA VAL A 62 20.80 13.61 17.38
C VAL A 62 20.62 13.86 15.89
N LEU A 63 20.67 12.81 15.10
CA LEU A 63 20.47 12.82 13.64
C LEU A 63 19.12 12.26 13.24
N VAL A 64 18.73 12.52 11.98
CA VAL A 64 17.55 11.91 11.38
C VAL A 64 17.63 10.39 11.43
N GLY A 65 16.51 9.76 11.82
CA GLY A 65 16.46 8.30 12.03
C GLY A 65 16.68 7.85 13.49
N SER A 66 17.21 8.73 14.35
CA SER A 66 17.32 8.45 15.78
C SER A 66 15.95 8.31 16.44
N SER A 67 15.86 7.58 17.55
CA SER A 67 14.64 7.41 18.34
C SER A 67 14.74 8.12 19.68
N LEU A 68 13.68 8.81 20.05
CA LEU A 68 13.58 9.63 21.26
C LEU A 68 12.30 9.28 22.02
N GLU A 69 12.31 9.55 23.34
CA GLU A 69 11.11 9.70 24.15
C GLU A 69 11.09 11.13 24.67
N VAL A 70 10.03 11.87 24.33
CA VAL A 70 9.87 13.28 24.66
C VAL A 70 8.71 13.44 25.63
N THR A 71 8.99 14.05 26.77
CA THR A 71 7.97 14.47 27.74
C THR A 71 7.90 15.99 27.76
N GLY A 72 6.70 16.54 27.69
CA GLY A 72 6.49 17.97 27.67
C GLY A 72 5.02 18.35 27.61
N THR A 73 4.76 19.63 27.41
CA THR A 73 3.41 20.21 27.36
C THR A 73 3.05 20.58 25.93
N ILE A 74 1.87 20.20 25.49
CA ILE A 74 1.33 20.64 24.19
C ILE A 74 0.92 22.11 24.32
N VAL A 75 1.45 22.94 23.43
CA VAL A 75 1.18 24.38 23.37
C VAL A 75 0.70 24.79 21.98
N GLU A 76 0.02 25.91 21.88
CA GLU A 76 -0.28 26.51 20.56
C GLU A 76 1.02 26.84 19.84
N SER A 77 1.08 26.54 18.56
CA SER A 77 2.26 26.84 17.77
C SER A 77 2.25 28.28 17.28
N SER A 78 3.39 28.91 17.28
CA SER A 78 3.61 30.20 16.61
C SER A 78 3.89 30.06 15.10
N GLY A 79 3.96 28.83 14.59
CA GLY A 79 4.27 28.50 13.20
C GLY A 79 3.03 28.14 12.37
N ASN A 80 3.23 27.31 11.34
CA ASN A 80 2.16 26.90 10.41
C ASN A 80 1.35 25.70 10.89
N GLN A 81 1.74 25.04 11.97
CA GLN A 81 0.99 23.93 12.60
C GLN A 81 0.12 24.45 13.75
N ASP A 82 -0.96 23.72 14.07
CA ASP A 82 -1.91 24.13 15.10
C ASP A 82 -1.29 24.10 16.50
N PHE A 83 -0.41 23.13 16.77
CA PHE A 83 0.21 22.91 18.08
C PHE A 83 1.63 22.37 17.94
N GLU A 84 2.38 22.45 19.03
CA GLU A 84 3.71 21.87 19.18
C GLU A 84 3.93 21.34 20.61
N LEU A 85 4.92 20.47 20.79
CA LEU A 85 5.32 19.93 22.08
C LEU A 85 6.51 20.72 22.61
N LYS A 86 6.29 21.52 23.64
CA LYS A 86 7.37 22.15 24.41
C LYS A 86 7.95 21.12 25.37
N ALA A 87 9.18 20.69 25.10
CA ALA A 87 9.82 19.61 25.84
C ALA A 87 10.28 20.07 27.23
N ASP A 88 9.92 19.28 28.25
CA ASP A 88 10.47 19.36 29.60
C ASP A 88 11.68 18.40 29.74
N SER A 89 11.65 17.27 29.05
CA SER A 89 12.75 16.31 28.99
C SER A 89 12.72 15.53 27.68
N ILE A 90 13.90 15.18 27.19
CA ILE A 90 14.10 14.33 26.03
C ILE A 90 15.10 13.25 26.37
N LYS A 91 14.66 11.99 26.26
CA LYS A 91 15.50 10.81 26.44
C LYS A 91 15.88 10.25 25.09
N VAL A 92 17.16 10.07 24.82
CA VAL A 92 17.65 9.40 23.62
C VAL A 92 17.53 7.88 23.83
N LEU A 93 16.74 7.21 22.98
CA LEU A 93 16.53 5.76 23.02
C LEU A 93 17.49 5.02 22.10
N GLY A 94 17.84 5.63 20.96
CA GLY A 94 18.81 5.10 20.01
C GLY A 94 19.27 6.17 19.03
N LEU A 95 20.54 6.14 18.69
CA LEU A 95 21.15 7.07 17.75
C LEU A 95 21.25 6.46 16.37
N ALA A 96 20.91 7.24 15.37
CA ALA A 96 21.33 7.00 13.99
C ALA A 96 22.67 7.70 13.75
N ASP A 97 23.44 7.17 12.83
CA ASP A 97 24.69 7.76 12.36
C ASP A 97 24.54 8.44 11.00
N GLU A 98 25.63 8.99 10.49
CA GLU A 98 25.67 9.73 9.22
C GLU A 98 25.41 8.83 7.99
N THR A 99 25.49 7.51 8.13
CA THR A 99 25.24 6.56 7.04
C THR A 99 23.76 6.28 6.83
N TYR A 100 22.87 6.77 7.75
CA TYR A 100 21.44 6.58 7.60
C TYR A 100 20.92 7.23 6.29
N PRO A 101 20.39 6.44 5.33
CA PRO A 101 20.20 6.93 3.97
C PRO A 101 18.98 7.83 3.78
N ILE A 102 17.96 7.73 4.66
CA ILE A 102 16.74 8.54 4.57
C ILE A 102 16.93 9.85 5.30
N GLN A 103 17.22 10.90 4.55
CA GLN A 103 17.43 12.24 5.09
C GLN A 103 16.19 13.14 4.90
N ALA A 104 16.18 14.31 5.55
CA ALA A 104 15.09 15.29 5.47
C ALA A 104 15.12 16.06 4.11
N LYS A 105 15.07 15.30 3.00
CA LYS A 105 15.05 15.81 1.62
C LYS A 105 14.16 14.92 0.75
N ARG A 106 13.84 15.38 -0.45
CA ARG A 106 13.14 14.55 -1.45
C ARG A 106 14.09 13.46 -1.97
N HIS A 107 13.59 12.23 -2.00
CA HIS A 107 14.26 11.07 -2.59
C HIS A 107 13.52 10.62 -3.85
N THR A 108 14.24 10.09 -4.83
CA THR A 108 13.64 9.50 -6.02
C THR A 108 13.01 8.14 -5.67
N ARG A 109 12.06 7.70 -6.50
CA ARG A 109 11.41 6.39 -6.28
C ARG A 109 12.37 5.23 -6.53
N GLU A 110 13.31 5.40 -7.46
CA GLU A 110 14.37 4.46 -7.80
C GLU A 110 15.26 4.23 -6.58
N PHE A 111 15.82 5.30 -6.01
CA PHE A 111 16.62 5.21 -4.78
C PHE A 111 15.85 4.54 -3.63
N LEU A 112 14.56 4.86 -3.46
CA LEU A 112 13.74 4.27 -2.39
C LEU A 112 13.45 2.78 -2.62
N ARG A 113 13.59 2.27 -3.84
CA ARG A 113 13.54 0.82 -4.12
C ARG A 113 14.84 0.12 -3.76
N GLU A 114 16.00 0.78 -3.94
CA GLU A 114 17.30 0.24 -3.51
C GLU A 114 17.37 0.11 -1.98
N VAL A 115 16.80 1.05 -1.24
CA VAL A 115 16.66 0.99 0.23
C VAL A 115 15.27 0.54 0.65
N GLY A 116 14.72 -0.49 0.02
CA GLY A 116 13.32 -0.93 0.14
C GLY A 116 12.84 -1.15 1.57
N HIS A 117 13.71 -1.65 2.46
CA HIS A 117 13.44 -1.87 3.89
C HIS A 117 13.23 -0.56 4.69
N LEU A 118 13.66 0.59 4.17
CA LEU A 118 13.51 1.90 4.82
C LEU A 118 12.46 2.79 4.16
N ARG A 119 12.02 2.47 2.93
CA ARG A 119 11.16 3.34 2.13
C ARG A 119 9.85 3.74 2.81
N ALA A 120 9.27 2.86 3.64
CA ALA A 120 8.06 3.14 4.40
C ALA A 120 8.22 4.31 5.40
N ARG A 121 9.45 4.69 5.73
CA ARG A 121 9.76 5.84 6.58
C ARG A 121 9.66 7.16 5.84
N THR A 122 9.48 7.17 4.51
CA THR A 122 9.26 8.39 3.71
C THR A 122 7.76 8.70 3.61
N ASN A 123 7.39 9.97 3.50
CA ASN A 123 5.97 10.36 3.46
C ASN A 123 5.24 9.71 2.27
N THR A 124 5.86 9.63 1.09
CA THR A 124 5.25 9.03 -0.10
C THR A 124 4.90 7.55 0.12
N PHE A 125 5.85 6.73 0.56
CA PHE A 125 5.57 5.31 0.78
C PHE A 125 4.76 5.05 2.05
N ASN A 126 4.88 5.90 3.07
CA ASN A 126 4.01 5.86 4.24
C ASN A 126 2.54 6.06 3.82
N ALA A 127 2.25 7.11 3.03
CA ALA A 127 0.91 7.34 2.49
C ALA A 127 0.42 6.16 1.65
N VAL A 128 1.23 5.67 0.71
CA VAL A 128 0.86 4.54 -0.17
C VAL A 128 0.53 3.28 0.65
N PHE A 129 1.37 2.90 1.62
CA PHE A 129 1.11 1.69 2.40
C PHE A 129 -0.08 1.83 3.35
N ARG A 130 -0.37 3.03 3.86
CA ARG A 130 -1.57 3.29 4.66
C ARG A 130 -2.83 3.21 3.79
N VAL A 131 -2.84 3.86 2.62
CA VAL A 131 -3.96 3.76 1.67
C VAL A 131 -4.17 2.31 1.26
N ARG A 132 -3.11 1.55 0.95
CA ARG A 132 -3.19 0.12 0.64
C ARG A 132 -3.84 -0.69 1.78
N SER A 133 -3.44 -0.42 3.04
CA SER A 133 -4.01 -1.09 4.20
C SER A 133 -5.50 -0.78 4.36
N VAL A 134 -5.90 0.49 4.22
CA VAL A 134 -7.31 0.92 4.29
C VAL A 134 -8.12 0.30 3.17
N ALA A 135 -7.60 0.28 1.93
CA ALA A 135 -8.26 -0.33 0.78
C ALA A 135 -8.45 -1.85 0.96
N ALA A 136 -7.44 -2.56 1.49
CA ALA A 136 -7.55 -4.00 1.75
C ALA A 136 -8.67 -4.31 2.74
N MET A 137 -8.77 -3.53 3.81
CA MET A 137 -9.87 -3.68 4.78
C MET A 137 -11.23 -3.30 4.21
N ALA A 138 -11.29 -2.31 3.32
CA ALA A 138 -12.52 -1.94 2.60
C ALA A 138 -13.02 -3.07 1.72
N ILE A 139 -12.12 -3.77 1.01
CA ILE A 139 -12.44 -4.93 0.18
C ILE A 139 -13.05 -6.03 1.04
N HIS A 140 -12.39 -6.42 2.13
CA HIS A 140 -12.94 -7.43 3.04
C HIS A 140 -14.29 -7.01 3.60
N LYS A 141 -14.41 -5.75 4.04
CA LYS A 141 -15.67 -5.24 4.59
C LYS A 141 -16.79 -5.25 3.54
N TYR A 142 -16.51 -4.85 2.30
CA TYR A 142 -17.47 -4.88 1.21
C TYR A 142 -18.11 -6.25 1.04
N PHE A 143 -17.28 -7.29 0.92
CA PHE A 143 -17.74 -8.64 0.68
C PHE A 143 -18.40 -9.26 1.92
N GLN A 144 -17.81 -9.07 3.11
CA GLN A 144 -18.36 -9.62 4.35
C GLN A 144 -19.75 -9.05 4.68
N ASP A 145 -19.95 -7.73 4.53
CA ASP A 145 -21.25 -7.07 4.76
C ASP A 145 -22.33 -7.54 3.77
N ARG A 146 -21.94 -8.16 2.63
CA ARG A 146 -22.83 -8.70 1.60
C ARG A 146 -22.96 -10.23 1.62
N ASN A 147 -22.52 -10.86 2.73
CA ASN A 147 -22.59 -12.31 2.98
C ASN A 147 -21.76 -13.14 1.99
N TYR A 148 -20.61 -12.67 1.55
CA TYR A 148 -19.64 -13.48 0.86
C TYR A 148 -18.77 -14.23 1.87
N VAL A 149 -18.44 -15.47 1.56
CA VAL A 149 -17.48 -16.27 2.35
C VAL A 149 -16.07 -16.02 1.80
N TYR A 150 -15.16 -15.53 2.65
CA TYR A 150 -13.76 -15.43 2.31
C TYR A 150 -13.13 -16.81 2.22
N PHE A 151 -12.50 -17.10 1.09
CA PHE A 151 -11.78 -18.33 0.88
C PHE A 151 -10.30 -18.06 0.68
N HIS A 152 -9.47 -18.73 1.48
CA HIS A 152 -8.01 -18.68 1.32
C HIS A 152 -7.56 -19.72 0.31
N ALA A 153 -7.37 -19.32 -0.96
CA ALA A 153 -6.85 -20.21 -2.00
C ALA A 153 -5.41 -20.64 -1.71
N PRO A 154 -5.05 -21.90 -1.98
CA PRO A 154 -3.67 -22.37 -1.85
C PRO A 154 -2.72 -21.57 -2.74
N ILE A 155 -1.58 -21.14 -2.17
CA ILE A 155 -0.53 -20.44 -2.93
C ILE A 155 0.30 -21.44 -3.75
N ILE A 156 0.57 -22.63 -3.18
CA ILE A 156 1.25 -23.72 -3.90
C ILE A 156 0.20 -24.64 -4.48
N THR A 157 0.17 -24.75 -5.80
CA THR A 157 -0.82 -25.55 -6.52
C THR A 157 -0.19 -26.27 -7.71
N SER A 158 -0.89 -27.31 -8.20
CA SER A 158 -0.57 -27.93 -9.48
C SER A 158 -1.48 -27.49 -10.61
N SER A 159 -2.45 -26.60 -10.34
CA SER A 159 -3.37 -26.04 -11.31
C SER A 159 -2.79 -24.77 -11.93
N ASP A 160 -2.83 -24.67 -13.26
CA ASP A 160 -2.42 -23.48 -14.02
C ASP A 160 -3.57 -22.50 -14.28
N CYS A 161 -4.74 -22.76 -13.69
CA CYS A 161 -5.94 -21.95 -13.85
C CYS A 161 -6.23 -21.58 -15.31
N GLU A 162 -6.57 -22.58 -16.13
CA GLU A 162 -6.90 -22.43 -17.56
C GLU A 162 -5.77 -21.88 -18.43
N GLY A 163 -4.52 -22.03 -17.97
CA GLY A 163 -3.36 -21.46 -18.67
C GLY A 163 -3.27 -19.93 -18.57
N ALA A 164 -3.89 -19.35 -17.54
CA ALA A 164 -3.96 -17.89 -17.35
C ALA A 164 -2.60 -17.20 -17.14
N GLY A 165 -1.52 -17.94 -16.96
CA GLY A 165 -0.19 -17.39 -16.82
C GLY A 165 0.91 -18.45 -16.71
N GLU A 166 2.16 -18.04 -16.93
CA GLU A 166 3.32 -18.89 -16.67
C GLU A 166 3.56 -19.02 -15.16
N MET A 167 3.60 -20.26 -14.66
CA MET A 167 3.80 -20.53 -13.23
C MET A 167 5.28 -20.55 -12.87
N PHE A 168 5.64 -19.87 -11.79
CA PHE A 168 6.89 -20.15 -11.08
C PHE A 168 6.86 -21.56 -10.52
N GLN A 169 7.89 -22.36 -10.78
CA GLN A 169 7.96 -23.72 -10.25
C GLN A 169 8.38 -23.70 -8.77
N VAL A 170 7.68 -24.49 -7.94
CA VAL A 170 8.05 -24.77 -6.55
C VAL A 170 8.58 -26.20 -6.49
N THR A 171 9.80 -26.37 -5.97
CA THR A 171 10.44 -27.68 -5.88
C THR A 171 11.38 -27.75 -4.66
N THR A 172 11.48 -28.92 -4.06
CA THR A 172 12.47 -29.25 -3.03
C THR A 172 13.62 -30.11 -3.59
N LEU A 173 13.59 -30.44 -4.89
CA LEU A 173 14.65 -31.17 -5.54
C LEU A 173 15.91 -30.31 -5.70
N ASP A 174 17.09 -30.94 -5.61
CA ASP A 174 18.37 -30.27 -5.84
C ASP A 174 18.52 -29.89 -7.33
N LEU A 175 18.44 -28.59 -7.61
CA LEU A 175 18.57 -28.05 -8.96
C LEU A 175 19.94 -28.33 -9.57
N ASN A 176 21.03 -28.39 -8.79
CA ASN A 176 22.36 -28.72 -9.27
C ASN A 176 22.41 -30.19 -9.75
N ARG A 177 21.74 -31.07 -9.00
CA ARG A 177 21.62 -32.47 -9.39
C ARG A 177 20.80 -32.65 -10.65
N ILE A 178 19.70 -31.93 -10.79
CA ILE A 178 18.88 -31.92 -12.00
C ILE A 178 19.72 -31.42 -13.18
N ALA A 179 20.42 -30.30 -13.06
CA ALA A 179 21.25 -29.71 -14.10
C ALA A 179 22.38 -30.67 -14.52
N SER A 180 23.04 -31.34 -13.58
CA SER A 180 24.16 -32.27 -13.86
C SER A 180 23.72 -33.61 -14.46
N SER A 181 22.52 -34.11 -14.04
CA SER A 181 22.00 -35.42 -14.52
C SER A 181 21.12 -35.31 -15.74
N GLY A 182 20.59 -34.12 -16.06
CA GLY A 182 19.58 -33.91 -17.10
C GLY A 182 18.22 -34.56 -16.78
N LYS A 183 18.00 -35.03 -15.55
CA LYS A 183 16.78 -35.75 -15.15
C LYS A 183 15.96 -34.92 -14.18
N TYR A 184 14.75 -34.60 -14.58
CA TYR A 184 13.72 -34.05 -13.72
C TYR A 184 12.68 -35.12 -13.37
N GLU A 185 12.57 -35.51 -12.11
CA GLU A 185 11.72 -36.58 -11.59
C GLU A 185 10.71 -36.00 -10.58
N PRO A 186 9.62 -35.35 -11.04
CA PRO A 186 8.67 -34.67 -10.16
C PRO A 186 7.97 -35.60 -9.15
N GLU A 187 7.90 -36.90 -9.45
CA GLU A 187 7.38 -37.92 -8.54
C GLU A 187 8.23 -38.12 -7.26
N LYS A 188 9.47 -37.63 -7.28
CA LYS A 188 10.39 -37.62 -6.13
C LYS A 188 10.35 -36.28 -5.38
N ASP A 189 9.63 -35.28 -5.88
CA ASP A 189 9.47 -33.99 -5.21
C ASP A 189 8.50 -34.07 -4.03
N PHE A 190 8.43 -33.02 -3.22
CA PHE A 190 7.66 -32.98 -1.98
C PHE A 190 6.20 -33.42 -2.13
N TYR A 191 5.53 -32.95 -3.20
CA TYR A 191 4.13 -33.30 -3.50
C TYR A 191 3.98 -34.49 -4.45
N GLY A 192 5.05 -35.14 -4.86
CA GLY A 192 5.01 -36.26 -5.82
C GLY A 192 4.55 -35.87 -7.23
N LYS A 193 4.53 -34.57 -7.55
CA LYS A 193 4.13 -34.00 -8.84
C LYS A 193 4.69 -32.60 -9.00
N LYS A 194 4.67 -32.10 -10.24
CA LYS A 194 5.03 -30.69 -10.52
C LYS A 194 4.04 -29.76 -9.82
N THR A 195 4.57 -28.79 -9.10
CA THR A 195 3.81 -27.72 -8.46
C THR A 195 4.44 -26.36 -8.75
N GLY A 196 3.63 -25.30 -8.63
CA GLY A 196 4.06 -23.93 -8.83
C GLY A 196 3.37 -22.98 -7.88
N LEU A 197 3.71 -21.70 -7.99
CA LEU A 197 2.96 -20.62 -7.34
C LEU A 197 1.69 -20.34 -8.14
N THR A 198 0.59 -20.11 -7.46
CA THR A 198 -0.72 -19.89 -8.08
C THR A 198 -0.72 -18.65 -8.97
N VAL A 199 -1.39 -18.74 -10.12
CA VAL A 199 -1.63 -17.61 -11.03
C VAL A 199 -3.02 -16.99 -10.84
N SER A 200 -3.92 -17.67 -10.10
CA SER A 200 -5.28 -17.25 -9.73
C SER A 200 -5.87 -18.20 -8.70
N GLY A 201 -6.72 -17.69 -7.83
CA GLY A 201 -7.52 -18.50 -6.90
C GLY A 201 -8.91 -18.87 -7.44
N GLN A 202 -9.19 -18.56 -8.71
CA GLN A 202 -10.52 -18.68 -9.31
C GLN A 202 -11.07 -20.10 -9.23
N LEU A 203 -10.34 -21.10 -9.75
CA LEU A 203 -10.87 -22.48 -9.85
C LEU A 203 -11.18 -23.08 -8.49
N GLU A 204 -10.36 -22.82 -7.49
CA GLU A 204 -10.64 -23.25 -6.13
C GLU A 204 -11.86 -22.52 -5.56
N ALA A 205 -11.98 -21.19 -5.78
CA ALA A 205 -13.12 -20.41 -5.30
C ALA A 205 -14.44 -20.80 -5.96
N GLU A 206 -14.45 -21.18 -7.24
CA GLU A 206 -15.63 -21.70 -7.94
C GLU A 206 -16.19 -22.95 -7.24
N THR A 207 -15.33 -23.87 -6.80
CA THR A 207 -15.78 -25.06 -6.06
C THR A 207 -16.47 -24.69 -4.75
N PHE A 208 -16.01 -23.63 -4.09
CA PHE A 208 -16.63 -23.12 -2.86
C PHE A 208 -17.92 -22.35 -3.15
N ALA A 209 -18.03 -21.65 -4.28
CA ALA A 209 -19.25 -20.97 -4.69
C ALA A 209 -20.44 -21.93 -4.88
N THR A 210 -20.18 -23.18 -5.28
CA THR A 210 -21.23 -24.22 -5.38
C THR A 210 -21.77 -24.66 -4.01
N ALA A 211 -21.01 -24.41 -2.92
CA ALA A 211 -21.44 -24.71 -1.55
C ALA A 211 -21.99 -23.49 -0.82
N PHE A 212 -21.37 -22.31 -1.02
CA PHE A 212 -21.69 -21.10 -0.25
C PHE A 212 -22.43 -20.04 -1.07
N LYS A 213 -22.67 -20.27 -2.35
CA LYS A 213 -23.32 -19.34 -3.31
C LYS A 213 -22.47 -18.13 -3.65
N LYS A 214 -21.83 -17.49 -2.68
CA LYS A 214 -20.99 -16.28 -2.82
C LYS A 214 -19.69 -16.46 -2.07
N THR A 215 -18.59 -16.49 -2.78
CA THR A 215 -17.25 -16.57 -2.20
C THR A 215 -16.36 -15.47 -2.79
N TYR A 216 -15.25 -15.21 -2.16
CA TYR A 216 -14.19 -14.41 -2.76
C TYR A 216 -12.83 -14.82 -2.24
N THR A 217 -11.84 -14.71 -3.10
CA THR A 217 -10.43 -14.68 -2.70
C THR A 217 -9.92 -13.25 -2.71
N PHE A 218 -8.97 -12.95 -1.88
CA PHE A 218 -8.17 -11.74 -1.91
C PHE A 218 -6.79 -12.11 -1.40
N GLY A 219 -5.88 -12.36 -2.31
CA GLY A 219 -4.57 -12.92 -1.97
C GLY A 219 -3.52 -12.74 -3.06
N PRO A 220 -2.26 -13.12 -2.76
CA PRO A 220 -1.16 -13.02 -3.69
C PRO A 220 -1.29 -14.03 -4.83
N THR A 221 -0.97 -13.58 -6.04
CA THR A 221 -0.86 -14.37 -7.25
C THR A 221 0.47 -14.08 -7.93
N PHE A 222 0.95 -15.02 -8.73
CA PHE A 222 2.29 -14.99 -9.29
C PHE A 222 2.25 -15.39 -10.76
N ARG A 223 2.84 -14.57 -11.63
CA ARG A 223 2.96 -14.86 -13.05
C ARG A 223 4.39 -14.63 -13.50
N ALA A 224 4.96 -15.62 -14.20
CA ALA A 224 6.37 -15.65 -14.59
C ALA A 224 6.62 -15.11 -16.00
N GLU A 225 5.59 -14.55 -16.66
CA GLU A 225 5.73 -13.98 -17.99
C GLU A 225 6.84 -12.93 -18.06
N ASN A 226 7.66 -13.02 -19.07
CA ASN A 226 8.72 -12.05 -19.32
C ASN A 226 8.14 -10.76 -19.93
N SER A 227 7.56 -9.91 -19.08
CA SER A 227 6.96 -8.64 -19.48
C SER A 227 7.60 -7.46 -18.77
N ASN A 228 8.12 -6.50 -19.55
CA ASN A 228 8.78 -5.28 -19.05
C ASN A 228 7.90 -4.04 -19.18
N THR A 229 6.64 -4.11 -18.80
CA THR A 229 5.73 -2.96 -18.80
C THR A 229 5.63 -2.29 -17.44
N LYS A 230 5.08 -1.09 -17.41
CA LYS A 230 4.85 -0.34 -16.16
C LYS A 230 3.75 -0.93 -15.27
N VAL A 231 2.92 -1.80 -15.82
CA VAL A 231 1.71 -2.35 -15.17
C VAL A 231 1.83 -3.84 -14.84
N HIS A 232 2.84 -4.55 -15.36
CA HIS A 232 3.08 -5.95 -15.04
C HIS A 232 4.02 -6.09 -13.84
N ALA A 233 3.59 -6.90 -12.90
CA ALA A 233 4.40 -7.34 -11.75
C ALA A 233 4.30 -8.87 -11.65
N SER A 234 5.41 -9.53 -11.32
CA SER A 234 5.43 -10.99 -11.17
C SER A 234 4.75 -11.48 -9.89
N GLU A 235 4.49 -10.60 -8.94
CA GLU A 235 3.69 -10.82 -7.73
C GLU A 235 2.71 -9.67 -7.55
N PHE A 236 1.43 -9.99 -7.43
CA PHE A 236 0.35 -9.01 -7.21
C PHE A 236 -0.80 -9.67 -6.45
N TRP A 237 -1.74 -8.86 -5.95
CA TRP A 237 -2.92 -9.36 -5.26
C TRP A 237 -4.13 -9.24 -6.17
N MET A 238 -4.92 -10.32 -6.24
CA MET A 238 -6.18 -10.34 -6.98
C MET A 238 -7.37 -10.34 -6.03
N ILE A 239 -8.45 -9.71 -6.48
CA ILE A 239 -9.78 -9.75 -5.87
C ILE A 239 -10.63 -10.58 -6.82
N GLU A 240 -11.06 -11.75 -6.39
CA GLU A 240 -11.71 -12.73 -7.25
C GLU A 240 -12.99 -13.23 -6.56
N PRO A 241 -14.13 -12.52 -6.74
CA PRO A 241 -15.43 -13.01 -6.28
C PRO A 241 -15.98 -14.06 -7.24
N GLU A 242 -16.52 -15.16 -6.67
CA GLU A 242 -17.20 -16.21 -7.43
C GLU A 242 -18.65 -16.35 -6.92
N ILE A 243 -19.61 -16.26 -7.83
CA ILE A 243 -21.02 -16.09 -7.48
C ILE A 243 -21.91 -17.03 -8.29
N SER A 244 -22.52 -18.01 -7.63
CA SER A 244 -23.52 -18.87 -8.26
C SER A 244 -24.81 -18.10 -8.54
N PHE A 245 -25.44 -18.43 -9.67
CA PHE A 245 -26.70 -17.82 -10.14
C PHE A 245 -26.60 -16.30 -10.41
N CYS A 246 -25.42 -15.83 -10.84
CA CYS A 246 -25.16 -14.47 -11.27
C CYS A 246 -24.92 -14.49 -12.79
N ASP A 247 -25.54 -13.58 -13.50
CA ASP A 247 -25.30 -13.34 -14.92
C ASP A 247 -24.34 -12.16 -15.12
N LEU A 248 -24.02 -11.87 -16.37
CA LEU A 248 -23.09 -10.78 -16.73
C LEU A 248 -23.56 -9.41 -16.18
N GLU A 249 -24.86 -9.13 -16.24
CA GLU A 249 -25.41 -7.87 -15.73
C GLU A 249 -25.22 -7.75 -14.21
N GLY A 250 -25.52 -8.85 -13.50
CA GLY A 250 -25.30 -8.92 -12.04
C GLY A 250 -23.84 -8.77 -11.65
N ASP A 251 -22.93 -9.34 -12.43
CA ASP A 251 -21.47 -9.21 -12.19
C ASP A 251 -21.01 -7.76 -12.41
N MET A 252 -21.43 -7.12 -13.50
CA MET A 252 -21.14 -5.70 -13.75
C MET A 252 -21.68 -4.78 -12.64
N ASP A 253 -22.85 -5.08 -12.07
CA ASP A 253 -23.42 -4.34 -10.93
C ASP A 253 -22.50 -4.44 -9.69
N ILE A 254 -22.02 -5.65 -9.40
CA ILE A 254 -21.13 -5.90 -8.27
C ILE A 254 -19.79 -5.20 -8.46
N MET A 255 -19.22 -5.25 -9.66
CA MET A 255 -17.97 -4.57 -9.98
C MET A 255 -18.07 -3.05 -9.78
N GLU A 256 -19.15 -2.42 -10.29
CA GLU A 256 -19.38 -0.99 -10.11
C GLU A 256 -19.56 -0.63 -8.63
N ASP A 257 -20.41 -1.36 -7.90
CA ASP A 257 -20.69 -1.12 -6.49
C ASP A 257 -19.42 -1.29 -5.63
N MET A 258 -18.65 -2.35 -5.88
CA MET A 258 -17.38 -2.60 -5.17
C MET A 258 -16.36 -1.48 -5.38
N LEU A 259 -16.13 -1.08 -6.62
CA LEU A 259 -15.17 -0.02 -6.92
C LEU A 259 -15.55 1.30 -6.25
N LYS A 260 -16.81 1.69 -6.34
CA LYS A 260 -17.34 2.91 -5.70
C LYS A 260 -17.22 2.84 -4.18
N TYR A 261 -17.56 1.70 -3.61
CA TYR A 261 -17.44 1.47 -2.15
C TYR A 261 -16.00 1.60 -1.66
N VAL A 262 -15.07 0.89 -2.30
CA VAL A 262 -13.65 0.90 -1.88
C VAL A 262 -13.05 2.29 -2.01
N VAL A 263 -13.30 2.98 -3.12
CA VAL A 263 -12.79 4.35 -3.33
C VAL A 263 -13.39 5.32 -2.31
N SER A 264 -14.70 5.26 -2.06
CA SER A 264 -15.35 6.09 -1.04
C SER A 264 -14.77 5.83 0.34
N TYR A 265 -14.59 4.55 0.70
CA TYR A 265 -14.03 4.17 1.98
C TYR A 265 -12.59 4.71 2.19
N VAL A 266 -11.77 4.67 1.15
CA VAL A 266 -10.41 5.24 1.18
C VAL A 266 -10.45 6.75 1.34
N LEU A 267 -11.30 7.45 0.58
CA LEU A 267 -11.46 8.91 0.68
C LEU A 267 -11.92 9.36 2.08
N GLU A 268 -12.72 8.54 2.76
CA GLU A 268 -13.20 8.82 4.11
C GLU A 268 -12.18 8.48 5.21
N ASN A 269 -11.47 7.36 5.08
CA ASN A 269 -10.68 6.78 6.16
C ASN A 269 -9.17 7.00 6.02
N ALA A 270 -8.69 7.57 4.89
CA ALA A 270 -7.30 7.92 4.64
C ALA A 270 -7.15 9.38 4.18
N LYS A 271 -7.88 10.31 4.81
CA LYS A 271 -7.98 11.72 4.37
C LYS A 271 -6.65 12.43 4.29
N ASP A 272 -5.79 12.26 5.27
CA ASP A 272 -4.50 12.95 5.34
C ASP A 272 -3.53 12.38 4.31
N GLU A 273 -3.52 11.06 4.14
CA GLU A 273 -2.74 10.38 3.13
C GLU A 273 -3.19 10.79 1.72
N MET A 274 -4.50 10.85 1.48
CA MET A 274 -5.06 11.26 0.19
C MET A 274 -4.74 12.73 -0.13
N LYS A 275 -4.83 13.63 0.86
CA LYS A 275 -4.38 15.04 0.69
C LYS A 275 -2.90 15.12 0.31
N PHE A 276 -2.06 14.32 0.98
CA PHE A 276 -0.63 14.28 0.65
C PHE A 276 -0.39 13.78 -0.77
N LEU A 277 -1.07 12.70 -1.18
CA LEU A 277 -0.94 12.14 -2.52
C LEU A 277 -1.44 13.11 -3.60
N ASP A 278 -2.56 13.79 -3.36
CA ASP A 278 -3.13 14.81 -4.24
C ASP A 278 -2.17 15.99 -4.44
N GLN A 279 -1.55 16.45 -3.35
CA GLN A 279 -0.67 17.60 -3.38
C GLN A 279 0.71 17.31 -4.00
N PHE A 280 1.30 16.13 -3.70
CA PHE A 280 2.72 15.86 -3.97
C PHE A 280 3.00 14.77 -4.99
N VAL A 281 1.98 13.96 -5.36
CA VAL A 281 2.14 12.83 -6.27
C VAL A 281 1.32 13.01 -7.54
N GLU A 282 0.02 13.25 -7.44
CA GLU A 282 -0.89 13.43 -8.59
C GLU A 282 -1.92 14.51 -8.26
N LYS A 283 -1.68 15.72 -8.74
CA LYS A 283 -2.58 16.85 -8.52
C LYS A 283 -3.96 16.60 -9.12
N GLY A 284 -5.03 16.80 -8.33
CA GLY A 284 -6.41 16.56 -8.73
C GLY A 284 -6.87 15.10 -8.55
N LEU A 285 -6.09 14.27 -7.84
CA LEU A 285 -6.41 12.88 -7.56
C LEU A 285 -7.73 12.73 -6.80
N ILE A 286 -7.96 13.55 -5.77
CA ILE A 286 -9.19 13.52 -4.97
C ILE A 286 -10.40 13.85 -5.85
N ASP A 287 -10.32 14.88 -6.69
CA ASP A 287 -11.39 15.28 -7.60
C ASP A 287 -11.70 14.18 -8.63
N LYS A 288 -10.65 13.54 -9.17
CA LYS A 288 -10.77 12.41 -10.11
C LYS A 288 -11.51 11.23 -9.47
N LEU A 289 -11.12 10.83 -8.27
CA LEU A 289 -11.75 9.73 -7.52
C LEU A 289 -13.17 10.07 -7.09
N THR A 290 -13.42 11.30 -6.66
CA THR A 290 -14.77 11.77 -6.30
C THR A 290 -15.71 11.76 -7.51
N ARG A 291 -15.22 12.15 -8.69
CA ARG A 291 -16.01 12.03 -9.94
C ARG A 291 -16.32 10.58 -10.27
N LEU A 292 -15.34 9.68 -10.14
CA LEU A 292 -15.55 8.25 -10.38
C LEU A 292 -16.68 7.70 -9.49
N VAL A 293 -16.64 7.97 -8.19
CA VAL A 293 -17.67 7.52 -7.23
C VAL A 293 -19.05 8.02 -7.59
N ASN A 294 -19.16 9.29 -8.03
CA ASN A 294 -20.44 9.94 -8.34
C ASN A 294 -20.93 9.71 -9.77
N SER A 295 -20.11 9.10 -10.65
CA SER A 295 -20.48 8.82 -12.03
C SER A 295 -21.35 7.55 -12.13
N LYS A 296 -22.17 7.47 -13.17
CA LYS A 296 -22.78 6.21 -13.61
C LYS A 296 -21.81 5.55 -14.59
N PHE A 297 -21.50 4.28 -14.37
CA PHE A 297 -20.67 3.51 -15.30
C PHE A 297 -21.48 3.17 -16.56
N THR A 298 -20.86 3.38 -17.70
CA THR A 298 -21.43 3.00 -18.98
C THR A 298 -21.03 1.56 -19.29
N ARG A 299 -22.02 0.74 -19.66
CA ARG A 299 -21.81 -0.62 -20.15
C ARG A 299 -21.83 -0.58 -21.67
N ILE A 300 -20.82 -1.15 -22.30
CA ILE A 300 -20.65 -1.10 -23.73
C ILE A 300 -20.02 -2.41 -24.22
N ASP A 301 -20.52 -2.93 -25.32
CA ASP A 301 -19.93 -4.11 -25.95
C ASP A 301 -18.52 -3.82 -26.46
N HIS A 302 -17.58 -4.77 -26.25
CA HIS A 302 -16.19 -4.64 -26.71
C HIS A 302 -16.08 -4.29 -28.19
N LYS A 303 -16.96 -4.85 -29.04
CA LYS A 303 -17.03 -4.54 -30.45
C LYS A 303 -17.34 -3.07 -30.75
N ASP A 304 -18.21 -2.46 -29.92
CA ASP A 304 -18.56 -1.05 -30.04
C ASP A 304 -17.43 -0.15 -29.55
N VAL A 305 -16.67 -0.59 -28.51
CA VAL A 305 -15.45 0.09 -28.05
C VAL A 305 -14.44 0.21 -29.19
N ILE A 306 -14.17 -0.89 -29.92
CA ILE A 306 -13.25 -0.86 -31.08
C ILE A 306 -13.71 0.13 -32.14
N THR A 307 -15.04 0.19 -32.41
CA THR A 307 -15.62 1.15 -33.36
C THR A 307 -15.39 2.59 -32.90
N ILE A 308 -15.59 2.87 -31.62
CA ILE A 308 -15.36 4.21 -31.04
C ILE A 308 -13.87 4.59 -31.14
N LEU A 309 -12.97 3.67 -30.78
CA LEU A 309 -11.52 3.91 -30.83
C LEU A 309 -11.03 4.17 -32.26
N LYS A 310 -11.48 3.40 -33.24
CA LYS A 310 -11.13 3.60 -34.65
C LYS A 310 -11.61 4.96 -35.21
N ASN A 311 -12.71 5.50 -34.66
CA ASN A 311 -13.25 6.80 -35.05
C ASN A 311 -12.74 7.97 -34.20
N ALA A 312 -11.92 7.71 -33.19
CA ALA A 312 -11.36 8.75 -32.35
C ALA A 312 -10.24 9.51 -33.09
N ASP A 313 -10.18 10.84 -32.90
CA ASP A 313 -9.10 11.68 -33.45
C ASP A 313 -7.82 11.52 -32.59
N VAL A 314 -7.28 10.31 -32.61
CA VAL A 314 -6.06 9.91 -31.87
C VAL A 314 -5.11 9.20 -32.85
N LYS A 315 -3.85 9.54 -32.79
CA LYS A 315 -2.81 8.80 -33.49
C LYS A 315 -2.40 7.60 -32.65
N TRP A 316 -2.82 6.42 -33.06
CA TRP A 316 -2.47 5.17 -32.41
C TRP A 316 -1.04 4.74 -32.78
N GLU A 317 -0.33 4.12 -31.86
CA GLU A 317 0.92 3.40 -32.14
C GLU A 317 0.62 2.06 -32.86
N PHE A 318 -0.45 1.39 -32.41
CA PHE A 318 -1.04 0.21 -33.02
C PHE A 318 -2.53 0.47 -33.22
N GLU A 319 -3.04 0.17 -34.43
CA GLU A 319 -4.47 0.34 -34.72
C GLU A 319 -5.31 -0.58 -33.83
N PRO A 320 -6.37 -0.07 -33.16
CA PRO A 320 -7.25 -0.90 -32.34
C PRO A 320 -7.98 -1.93 -33.20
N GLU A 321 -7.82 -3.23 -32.89
CA GLU A 321 -8.52 -4.30 -33.59
C GLU A 321 -9.28 -5.20 -32.61
N TYR A 322 -10.35 -5.83 -33.12
CA TYR A 322 -11.17 -6.73 -32.31
C TYR A 322 -10.39 -7.99 -31.98
N GLY A 323 -10.23 -8.31 -30.69
CA GLY A 323 -9.51 -9.47 -30.22
C GLY A 323 -8.00 -9.22 -29.95
N GLU A 324 -7.54 -8.00 -30.16
CA GLU A 324 -6.18 -7.56 -29.82
C GLU A 324 -6.19 -6.73 -28.53
N ASP A 325 -5.01 -6.57 -27.90
CA ASP A 325 -4.82 -5.68 -26.76
C ASP A 325 -5.04 -4.22 -27.16
N ILE A 326 -5.69 -3.42 -26.30
CA ILE A 326 -6.05 -2.02 -26.53
C ILE A 326 -5.20 -1.10 -25.62
#